data_847ca23c93aed415ceaa86fffb47ca93
#
_entry.id   847ca23c93aed415ceaa86fffb47ca93
#
_cell.length_a   1.000
_cell.length_b   1.000
_cell.length_c   1.000
_cell.angle_alpha   90.00
_cell.angle_beta   90.00
_cell.angle_gamma   90.00
#
_symmetry.space_group_name_H-M   'P 1'
#
loop_
_entity.id
_entity.type
_entity.pdbx_description
1 polymer ?
#
loop_
_entity_poly.entity_id
_entity_poly.type
_entity_poly.pdbx_seq_one_letter_code
_entity_poly.pdbx_strand_id
1 'polypeptide(L)'
;MQIPAVPEKKHRAFEQRHLQVPRFARYSIMGSLEGDLSEVWIVCHGHGQLARRFLSRFLPLERPDRLFIAPEALSRYYLLPPVAGPHAPGTPVGASWMTSEDREFEIQDYVNYLDLLHDEIFSVVDRTKVRLWVLGFSQGVATVARWVARGNVNPDRVVLYAGVLPPELDAESAARLALRSPLTIALGTTDDFASPELIAAQEARLRELGVPHTTIRFDGGHEVIPEVLKRLTEVATS
;
A
#
# COMPACT_ATOMS: atom_id res chain seq x y z
N MET A 1 33.19 20.47 -53.00
CA MET A 1 31.73 20.42 -52.90
C MET A 1 31.38 20.26 -51.42
N GLN A 2 31.09 21.37 -50.73
CA GLN A 2 30.77 21.34 -49.29
C GLN A 2 29.29 20.97 -49.12
N ILE A 3 29.04 19.95 -48.31
CA ILE A 3 27.69 19.53 -47.93
C ILE A 3 27.16 20.59 -46.96
N PRO A 4 25.98 21.23 -47.21
CA PRO A 4 25.44 22.22 -46.32
C PRO A 4 25.03 21.55 -44.98
N ALA A 5 25.41 22.18 -43.88
CA ALA A 5 25.03 21.73 -42.53
C ALA A 5 23.49 21.76 -42.40
N VAL A 6 22.93 20.63 -41.98
CA VAL A 6 21.50 20.52 -41.65
C VAL A 6 21.24 21.44 -40.43
N PRO A 7 20.26 22.34 -40.50
CA PRO A 7 19.99 23.22 -39.36
C PRO A 7 19.50 22.37 -38.15
N GLU A 8 20.15 22.52 -37.02
CA GLU A 8 19.71 21.95 -35.74
C GLU A 8 18.27 22.44 -35.47
N LYS A 9 17.34 21.49 -35.42
CA LYS A 9 15.99 21.76 -34.94
C LYS A 9 16.11 22.23 -33.48
N LYS A 10 15.87 23.51 -33.21
CA LYS A 10 15.67 24.01 -31.85
C LYS A 10 14.53 23.19 -31.24
N HIS A 11 14.86 22.25 -30.35
CA HIS A 11 13.86 21.59 -29.50
C HIS A 11 13.17 22.67 -28.70
N ARG A 12 11.85 22.86 -28.90
CA ARG A 12 11.04 23.66 -28.00
C ARG A 12 11.15 23.03 -26.63
N ALA A 13 11.64 23.78 -25.64
CA ALA A 13 11.60 23.36 -24.26
C ALA A 13 10.12 23.31 -23.83
N PHE A 14 9.65 22.14 -23.42
CA PHE A 14 8.33 21.99 -22.81
C PHE A 14 8.48 22.26 -21.32
N GLU A 15 7.58 23.05 -20.74
CA GLU A 15 7.49 23.28 -19.30
C GLU A 15 6.33 22.42 -18.77
N GLN A 16 6.63 21.57 -17.79
CA GLN A 16 5.62 20.79 -17.08
C GLN A 16 5.17 21.58 -15.85
N ARG A 17 3.86 21.66 -15.65
CA ARG A 17 3.26 22.34 -14.49
C ARG A 17 2.23 21.42 -13.86
N HIS A 18 2.05 21.55 -12.54
CA HIS A 18 1.10 20.79 -11.76
C HIS A 18 -0.02 21.69 -11.25
N LEU A 19 -1.22 21.13 -11.21
CA LEU A 19 -2.41 21.77 -10.65
C LEU A 19 -3.12 20.73 -9.76
N GLN A 20 -3.35 21.10 -8.52
CA GLN A 20 -4.15 20.28 -7.62
C GLN A 20 -5.64 20.39 -7.96
N VAL A 21 -6.29 19.24 -8.16
CA VAL A 21 -7.72 19.17 -8.49
C VAL A 21 -8.44 18.22 -7.52
N PRO A 22 -9.72 18.49 -7.17
CA PRO A 22 -10.51 17.56 -6.37
C PRO A 22 -10.79 16.28 -7.17
N ARG A 23 -10.69 15.12 -6.50
CA ARG A 23 -10.94 13.80 -7.07
C ARG A 23 -11.75 12.93 -6.10
N PHE A 24 -12.75 12.23 -6.61
CA PHE A 24 -13.43 11.20 -5.83
C PHE A 24 -12.54 9.95 -5.70
N ALA A 25 -12.21 9.60 -4.47
CA ALA A 25 -11.63 8.33 -4.11
C ALA A 25 -12.74 7.37 -3.64
N ARG A 26 -12.51 6.06 -3.75
CA ARG A 26 -13.43 5.07 -3.22
C ARG A 26 -12.68 4.09 -2.32
N TYR A 27 -13.39 3.54 -1.35
CA TYR A 27 -12.92 2.46 -0.50
C TYR A 27 -14.02 1.43 -0.32
N SER A 28 -13.66 0.23 0.11
CA SER A 28 -14.59 -0.85 0.41
C SER A 28 -14.52 -1.19 1.89
N ILE A 29 -15.66 -1.54 2.47
CA ILE A 29 -15.78 -1.90 3.88
C ILE A 29 -16.29 -3.35 3.99
N MET A 30 -15.79 -4.08 4.98
CA MET A 30 -16.29 -5.35 5.45
C MET A 30 -16.40 -5.29 6.98
N GLY A 31 -17.59 -5.58 7.51
CA GLY A 31 -17.98 -5.32 8.88
C GLY A 31 -18.90 -4.09 8.99
N SER A 32 -19.15 -3.62 10.19
CA SER A 32 -20.01 -2.47 10.48
C SER A 32 -19.23 -1.35 11.13
N LEU A 33 -19.54 -0.11 10.78
CA LEU A 33 -19.05 1.08 11.49
C LEU A 33 -19.78 1.30 12.83
N GLU A 34 -20.93 0.62 13.01
CA GLU A 34 -21.73 0.67 14.23
C GLU A 34 -21.45 -0.57 15.08
N GLY A 35 -21.43 -0.39 16.40
CA GLY A 35 -21.26 -1.49 17.36
C GLY A 35 -19.95 -1.41 18.16
N ASP A 36 -19.74 -2.44 18.98
CA ASP A 36 -18.57 -2.53 19.87
C ASP A 36 -17.37 -3.10 19.11
N LEU A 37 -16.67 -2.26 18.38
CA LEU A 37 -15.47 -2.64 17.67
C LEU A 37 -14.28 -2.76 18.62
N SER A 38 -13.48 -3.81 18.43
CA SER A 38 -12.18 -4.02 19.08
C SER A 38 -11.00 -3.83 18.14
N GLU A 39 -11.23 -4.00 16.82
CA GLU A 39 -10.17 -3.88 15.83
C GLU A 39 -10.67 -3.18 14.54
N VAL A 40 -9.84 -2.30 14.02
CA VAL A 40 -9.98 -1.69 12.69
C VAL A 40 -8.75 -2.02 11.87
N TRP A 41 -8.98 -2.55 10.66
CA TRP A 41 -7.94 -2.89 9.71
C TRP A 41 -8.04 -2.01 8.47
N ILE A 42 -6.99 -1.24 8.16
CA ILE A 42 -6.86 -0.54 6.87
C ILE A 42 -5.88 -1.33 6.01
N VAL A 43 -6.37 -1.86 4.88
CA VAL A 43 -5.61 -2.81 4.05
C VAL A 43 -5.40 -2.27 2.64
N CYS A 44 -4.14 -2.00 2.28
CA CYS A 44 -3.73 -1.45 0.99
C CYS A 44 -3.33 -2.56 0.03
N HIS A 45 -4.02 -2.64 -1.10
CA HIS A 45 -3.85 -3.68 -2.12
C HIS A 45 -2.56 -3.51 -2.95
N GLY A 46 -2.17 -4.57 -3.67
CA GLY A 46 -1.04 -4.56 -4.61
C GLY A 46 -1.38 -3.93 -5.95
N HIS A 47 -0.34 -3.70 -6.79
CA HIS A 47 -0.49 -3.19 -8.15
C HIS A 47 -1.47 -4.03 -8.97
N GLY A 48 -2.32 -3.37 -9.74
CA GLY A 48 -3.29 -4.03 -10.62
C GLY A 48 -4.49 -4.67 -9.93
N GLN A 49 -4.59 -4.58 -8.61
CA GLN A 49 -5.74 -5.08 -7.85
C GLN A 49 -6.79 -3.98 -7.67
N LEU A 50 -8.01 -4.38 -7.35
CA LEU A 50 -9.08 -3.48 -6.90
C LEU A 50 -9.40 -3.77 -5.43
N ALA A 51 -9.66 -2.71 -4.66
CA ALA A 51 -9.89 -2.77 -3.22
C ALA A 51 -10.91 -3.84 -2.81
N ARG A 52 -12.08 -3.89 -3.46
CA ARG A 52 -13.13 -4.86 -3.14
C ARG A 52 -12.69 -6.31 -3.32
N ARG A 53 -11.92 -6.60 -4.40
CA ARG A 53 -11.40 -7.97 -4.65
C ARG A 53 -10.29 -8.32 -3.67
N PHE A 54 -9.46 -7.35 -3.32
CA PHE A 54 -8.43 -7.55 -2.33
C PHE A 54 -9.03 -7.81 -0.94
N LEU A 55 -10.05 -7.04 -0.58
CA LEU A 55 -10.74 -7.16 0.71
C LEU A 55 -11.34 -8.56 0.94
N SER A 56 -11.80 -9.24 -0.12
CA SER A 56 -12.34 -10.61 0.00
C SER A 56 -11.32 -11.64 0.52
N ARG A 57 -10.02 -11.35 0.45
CA ARG A 57 -8.98 -12.21 1.03
C ARG A 57 -9.02 -12.23 2.55
N PHE A 58 -9.65 -11.24 3.18
CA PHE A 58 -9.76 -11.10 4.63
C PHE A 58 -11.03 -11.72 5.22
N LEU A 59 -11.94 -12.26 4.39
CA LEU A 59 -13.14 -12.98 4.86
C LEU A 59 -12.85 -14.02 5.97
N PRO A 60 -11.74 -14.78 5.94
CA PRO A 60 -11.42 -15.73 7.01
C PRO A 60 -11.16 -15.10 8.38
N LEU A 61 -10.97 -13.78 8.44
CA LEU A 61 -10.79 -13.02 9.68
C LEU A 61 -12.03 -12.23 10.10
N GLU A 62 -13.15 -12.37 9.37
CA GLU A 62 -14.38 -11.68 9.69
C GLU A 62 -14.90 -12.03 11.09
N ARG A 63 -15.23 -10.98 11.85
CA ARG A 63 -15.80 -11.06 13.21
C ARG A 63 -16.70 -9.85 13.43
N PRO A 64 -17.72 -9.97 14.30
CA PRO A 64 -18.63 -8.84 14.60
C PRO A 64 -17.93 -7.60 15.17
N ASP A 65 -16.84 -7.77 15.91
CA ASP A 65 -16.06 -6.71 16.55
C ASP A 65 -14.85 -6.23 15.71
N ARG A 66 -14.79 -6.60 14.42
CA ARG A 66 -13.67 -6.27 13.53
C ARG A 66 -14.17 -5.59 12.27
N LEU A 67 -13.58 -4.45 11.96
CA LEU A 67 -13.87 -3.66 10.78
C LEU A 67 -12.67 -3.69 9.82
N PHE A 68 -12.90 -4.04 8.56
CA PHE A 68 -11.91 -3.94 7.50
C PHE A 68 -12.26 -2.84 6.52
N ILE A 69 -11.27 -2.04 6.16
CA ILE A 69 -11.36 -0.94 5.21
C ILE A 69 -10.27 -1.11 4.17
N ALA A 70 -10.66 -1.21 2.92
CA ALA A 70 -9.74 -1.28 1.80
C ALA A 70 -9.88 -0.02 0.95
N PRO A 71 -8.97 0.95 1.08
CA PRO A 71 -8.86 2.05 0.14
C PRO A 71 -8.43 1.55 -1.23
N GLU A 72 -8.99 2.13 -2.31
CA GLU A 72 -8.55 1.84 -3.66
C GLU A 72 -7.59 2.92 -4.15
N ALA A 73 -6.48 2.47 -4.69
CA ALA A 73 -5.48 3.36 -5.28
C ALA A 73 -6.11 4.29 -6.32
N LEU A 74 -5.61 5.52 -6.38
CA LEU A 74 -6.26 6.59 -7.15
C LEU A 74 -6.17 6.38 -8.67
N SER A 75 -5.13 5.72 -9.18
CA SER A 75 -4.90 5.54 -10.61
C SER A 75 -5.45 4.20 -11.11
N ARG A 76 -6.65 4.23 -11.71
CA ARG A 76 -7.27 3.05 -12.33
C ARG A 76 -6.92 2.97 -13.81
N TYR A 77 -6.69 1.74 -14.30
CA TYR A 77 -6.35 1.47 -15.69
C TYR A 77 -6.85 0.09 -16.12
N TYR A 78 -6.99 -0.09 -17.42
CA TYR A 78 -7.30 -1.40 -17.98
C TYR A 78 -6.08 -2.32 -17.93
N LEU A 79 -6.25 -3.54 -17.42
CA LEU A 79 -5.17 -4.54 -17.30
C LEU A 79 -4.75 -5.12 -18.66
N LEU A 80 -5.62 -5.05 -19.66
CA LEU A 80 -5.33 -5.53 -21.01
C LEU A 80 -5.30 -4.35 -21.97
N PRO A 81 -4.35 -4.34 -22.93
CA PRO A 81 -4.35 -3.34 -24.01
C PRO A 81 -5.60 -3.50 -24.88
N PRO A 82 -6.07 -2.44 -25.55
CA PRO A 82 -7.13 -2.55 -26.56
C PRO A 82 -6.63 -3.38 -27.74
N VAL A 83 -7.43 -4.35 -28.19
CA VAL A 83 -7.06 -5.20 -29.34
C VAL A 83 -7.44 -4.53 -30.66
N ALA A 84 -8.63 -3.92 -30.71
CA ALA A 84 -9.11 -3.12 -31.83
C ALA A 84 -10.23 -2.20 -31.32
N GLY A 85 -10.09 -0.89 -31.49
CA GLY A 85 -11.07 0.09 -31.01
C GLY A 85 -11.08 0.24 -29.48
N PRO A 86 -12.15 0.79 -28.88
CA PRO A 86 -12.27 1.02 -27.44
C PRO A 86 -12.38 -0.30 -26.67
N HIS A 87 -12.02 -0.26 -25.38
CA HIS A 87 -12.18 -1.41 -24.50
C HIS A 87 -13.65 -1.86 -24.42
N ALA A 88 -13.87 -3.16 -24.56
CA ALA A 88 -15.20 -3.74 -24.43
C ALA A 88 -15.75 -3.63 -22.99
N PRO A 89 -17.08 -3.59 -22.80
CA PRO A 89 -17.68 -3.70 -21.48
C PRO A 89 -17.18 -4.95 -20.74
N GLY A 90 -16.79 -4.79 -19.48
CA GLY A 90 -16.26 -5.89 -18.66
C GLY A 90 -14.76 -6.14 -18.81
N THR A 91 -14.04 -5.38 -19.64
CA THR A 91 -12.57 -5.45 -19.68
C THR A 91 -11.99 -5.28 -18.26
N PRO A 92 -11.08 -6.18 -17.81
CA PRO A 92 -10.52 -6.12 -16.48
C PRO A 92 -9.81 -4.80 -16.19
N VAL A 93 -10.11 -4.23 -15.03
CA VAL A 93 -9.51 -2.98 -14.51
C VAL A 93 -8.73 -3.30 -13.26
N GLY A 94 -7.58 -2.66 -13.10
CA GLY A 94 -6.79 -2.63 -11.90
C GLY A 94 -6.51 -1.19 -11.45
N ALA A 95 -5.88 -1.07 -10.31
CA ALA A 95 -5.45 0.23 -9.77
C ALA A 95 -3.99 0.20 -9.33
N SER A 96 -3.35 1.36 -9.34
CA SER A 96 -1.96 1.56 -8.93
C SER A 96 -1.88 2.73 -7.96
N TRP A 97 -1.05 2.59 -6.92
CA TRP A 97 -0.79 3.64 -5.95
C TRP A 97 0.11 4.73 -6.52
N MET A 98 1.06 4.31 -7.36
CA MET A 98 1.97 5.22 -8.04
C MET A 98 2.68 4.50 -9.20
N THR A 99 3.29 5.30 -10.06
CA THR A 99 4.25 4.87 -11.07
C THR A 99 5.61 5.56 -10.83
N SER A 100 6.54 5.45 -11.76
CA SER A 100 7.79 6.24 -11.77
C SER A 100 7.56 7.68 -12.24
N GLU A 101 6.49 7.93 -12.98
CA GLU A 101 6.13 9.24 -13.50
C GLU A 101 5.47 10.08 -12.42
N ASP A 102 5.88 11.33 -12.27
CA ASP A 102 5.41 12.27 -11.23
C ASP A 102 5.36 11.69 -9.81
N ARG A 103 6.29 10.80 -9.53
CA ARG A 103 6.33 9.91 -8.37
C ARG A 103 6.05 10.60 -7.04
N GLU A 104 6.66 11.76 -6.78
CA GLU A 104 6.52 12.45 -5.48
C GLU A 104 5.13 13.06 -5.32
N PHE A 105 4.50 13.53 -6.40
CA PHE A 105 3.12 14.01 -6.35
C PHE A 105 2.13 12.86 -6.13
N GLU A 106 2.32 11.71 -6.80
CA GLU A 106 1.49 10.53 -6.56
C GLU A 106 1.62 10.04 -5.11
N ILE A 107 2.83 10.07 -4.52
CA ILE A 107 3.06 9.75 -3.11
C ILE A 107 2.31 10.72 -2.20
N GLN A 108 2.43 12.01 -2.44
CA GLN A 108 1.73 13.02 -1.65
C GLN A 108 0.21 12.86 -1.74
N ASP A 109 -0.32 12.61 -2.92
CA ASP A 109 -1.75 12.45 -3.16
C ASP A 109 -2.31 11.24 -2.41
N TYR A 110 -1.66 10.07 -2.47
CA TYR A 110 -2.18 8.93 -1.75
C TYR A 110 -1.96 9.02 -0.23
N VAL A 111 -0.90 9.66 0.25
CA VAL A 111 -0.71 9.90 1.69
C VAL A 111 -1.82 10.80 2.22
N ASN A 112 -2.09 11.91 1.55
CA ASN A 112 -3.18 12.81 1.89
C ASN A 112 -4.55 12.11 1.83
N TYR A 113 -4.78 11.29 0.81
CA TYR A 113 -6.00 10.50 0.69
C TYR A 113 -6.18 9.52 1.87
N LEU A 114 -5.12 8.82 2.25
CA LEU A 114 -5.17 7.86 3.36
C LEU A 114 -5.37 8.55 4.72
N ASP A 115 -4.81 9.75 4.92
CA ASP A 115 -5.07 10.57 6.11
C ASP A 115 -6.54 11.03 6.15
N LEU A 116 -7.10 11.51 5.03
CA LEU A 116 -8.51 11.88 4.95
C LEU A 116 -9.44 10.68 5.21
N LEU A 117 -9.10 9.50 4.69
CA LEU A 117 -9.85 8.28 4.96
C LEU A 117 -9.78 7.89 6.44
N HIS A 118 -8.59 7.97 7.05
CA HIS A 118 -8.41 7.74 8.47
C HIS A 118 -9.32 8.66 9.29
N ASP A 119 -9.30 9.95 9.02
CA ASP A 119 -10.11 10.93 9.72
C ASP A 119 -11.62 10.69 9.54
N GLU A 120 -12.05 10.33 8.33
CA GLU A 120 -13.43 9.95 8.02
C GLU A 120 -13.90 8.77 8.89
N ILE A 121 -13.10 7.70 8.95
CA ILE A 121 -13.44 6.50 9.73
C ILE A 121 -13.48 6.80 11.23
N PHE A 122 -12.47 7.52 11.73
CA PHE A 122 -12.36 7.82 13.15
C PHE A 122 -13.18 9.05 13.59
N SER A 123 -13.91 9.68 12.65
CA SER A 123 -14.98 10.60 13.01
C SER A 123 -16.22 9.90 13.60
N VAL A 124 -16.39 8.60 13.29
CA VAL A 124 -17.52 7.77 13.76
C VAL A 124 -17.09 6.62 14.67
N VAL A 125 -15.87 6.09 14.51
CA VAL A 125 -15.30 5.04 15.36
C VAL A 125 -14.38 5.66 16.40
N ASP A 126 -14.61 5.36 17.69
CA ASP A 126 -13.73 5.84 18.76
C ASP A 126 -12.35 5.16 18.68
N ARG A 127 -11.34 5.92 18.23
CA ARG A 127 -9.96 5.44 18.06
C ARG A 127 -9.37 4.87 19.35
N THR A 128 -9.80 5.34 20.51
CA THR A 128 -9.25 4.93 21.80
C THR A 128 -9.72 3.54 22.25
N LYS A 129 -10.80 3.04 21.65
CA LYS A 129 -11.40 1.74 21.97
C LYS A 129 -10.97 0.61 21.05
N VAL A 130 -10.31 0.92 19.94
CA VAL A 130 -9.96 -0.06 18.93
C VAL A 130 -8.46 -0.16 18.70
N ARG A 131 -8.00 -1.35 18.36
CA ARG A 131 -6.65 -1.57 17.85
C ARG A 131 -6.63 -1.32 16.35
N LEU A 132 -5.84 -0.35 15.92
CA LEU A 132 -5.66 -0.05 14.49
C LEU A 132 -4.53 -0.87 13.88
N TRP A 133 -4.90 -1.69 12.90
CA TRP A 133 -3.98 -2.44 12.04
C TRP A 133 -3.87 -1.75 10.68
N VAL A 134 -2.66 -1.60 10.19
CA VAL A 134 -2.41 -1.14 8.82
C VAL A 134 -1.61 -2.20 8.09
N LEU A 135 -2.16 -2.74 7.00
CA LEU A 135 -1.54 -3.78 6.19
C LEU A 135 -1.34 -3.32 4.76
N GLY A 136 -0.14 -3.49 4.22
CA GLY A 136 0.16 -3.34 2.80
C GLY A 136 0.55 -4.66 2.16
N PHE A 137 0.00 -4.94 0.98
CA PHE A 137 0.36 -6.09 0.16
C PHE A 137 1.09 -5.63 -1.10
N SER A 138 2.25 -6.22 -1.42
CA SER A 138 3.01 -5.94 -2.64
C SER A 138 3.32 -4.44 -2.78
N GLN A 139 2.84 -3.73 -3.81
CA GLN A 139 2.96 -2.27 -3.94
C GLN A 139 2.39 -1.53 -2.71
N GLY A 140 1.34 -2.07 -2.09
CA GLY A 140 0.76 -1.54 -0.86
C GLY A 140 1.74 -1.51 0.32
N VAL A 141 2.79 -2.32 0.33
CA VAL A 141 3.85 -2.28 1.36
C VAL A 141 4.54 -0.92 1.37
N ALA A 142 5.02 -0.47 0.21
CA ALA A 142 5.66 0.83 0.09
C ALA A 142 4.68 1.98 0.38
N THR A 143 3.40 1.81 0.00
CA THR A 143 2.33 2.77 0.28
C THR A 143 2.11 2.94 1.78
N VAL A 144 1.94 1.84 2.50
CA VAL A 144 1.76 1.83 3.97
C VAL A 144 2.99 2.37 4.68
N ALA A 145 4.19 1.93 4.29
CA ALA A 145 5.43 2.41 4.90
C ALA A 145 5.58 3.95 4.77
N ARG A 146 5.26 4.51 3.61
CA ARG A 146 5.26 5.97 3.40
C ARG A 146 4.15 6.67 4.18
N TRP A 147 2.95 6.10 4.20
CA TRP A 147 1.86 6.68 4.96
C TRP A 147 2.16 6.76 6.46
N VAL A 148 2.67 5.68 7.05
CA VAL A 148 3.08 5.69 8.47
C VAL A 148 4.25 6.65 8.71
N ALA A 149 5.20 6.76 7.77
CA ALA A 149 6.35 7.63 7.89
C ALA A 149 6.04 9.12 7.66
N ARG A 150 5.16 9.46 6.72
CA ARG A 150 4.92 10.84 6.26
C ARG A 150 3.55 11.40 6.63
N GLY A 151 2.55 10.53 6.84
CA GLY A 151 1.18 10.89 7.20
C GLY A 151 0.95 11.05 8.70
N ASN A 152 -0.32 11.23 9.07
CA ASN A 152 -0.76 11.48 10.43
C ASN A 152 -1.16 10.22 11.18
N VAL A 153 -1.27 9.07 10.50
CA VAL A 153 -1.71 7.81 11.10
C VAL A 153 -0.75 7.34 12.20
N ASN A 154 -1.34 6.84 13.28
CA ASN A 154 -0.61 6.20 14.39
C ASN A 154 -1.20 4.81 14.65
N PRO A 155 -0.77 3.78 13.89
CA PRO A 155 -1.30 2.43 14.01
C PRO A 155 -0.73 1.69 15.23
N ASP A 156 -1.50 0.74 15.77
CA ASP A 156 -1.02 -0.16 16.82
C ASP A 156 -0.24 -1.34 16.24
N ARG A 157 -0.45 -1.65 14.96
CA ARG A 157 0.26 -2.72 14.22
C ARG A 157 0.45 -2.34 12.75
N VAL A 158 1.64 -2.60 12.23
CA VAL A 158 1.96 -2.47 10.80
C VAL A 158 2.35 -3.83 10.24
N VAL A 159 1.71 -4.23 9.16
CA VAL A 159 2.02 -5.48 8.45
C VAL A 159 2.45 -5.18 7.02
N LEU A 160 3.65 -5.61 6.67
CA LEU A 160 4.23 -5.52 5.35
C LEU A 160 4.21 -6.93 4.71
N TYR A 161 3.25 -7.16 3.83
CA TYR A 161 2.95 -8.48 3.28
C TYR A 161 3.41 -8.59 1.83
N ALA A 162 4.34 -9.51 1.54
CA ALA A 162 4.84 -9.84 0.20
C ALA A 162 5.28 -8.60 -0.61
N GLY A 163 6.09 -7.73 -0.02
CA GLY A 163 6.59 -6.55 -0.69
C GLY A 163 7.82 -5.98 -0.02
N VAL A 164 8.39 -4.94 -0.63
CA VAL A 164 9.62 -4.31 -0.19
C VAL A 164 9.38 -2.88 0.29
N LEU A 165 10.19 -2.48 1.25
CA LEU A 165 10.22 -1.10 1.74
C LEU A 165 10.65 -0.12 0.63
N PRO A 166 10.14 1.10 0.65
CA PRO A 166 10.57 2.12 -0.29
C PRO A 166 12.07 2.41 -0.16
N PRO A 167 12.79 2.58 -1.27
CA PRO A 167 14.24 2.77 -1.26
C PRO A 167 14.67 4.07 -0.57
N GLU A 168 13.82 5.07 -0.56
CA GLU A 168 14.06 6.39 0.05
C GLU A 168 13.76 6.47 1.55
N LEU A 169 13.41 5.35 2.20
CA LEU A 169 13.17 5.33 3.65
C LEU A 169 14.46 5.74 4.39
N ASP A 170 14.49 6.97 4.86
CA ASP A 170 15.60 7.52 5.63
C ASP A 170 15.51 7.21 7.14
N ALA A 171 16.49 7.66 7.91
CA ALA A 171 16.55 7.40 9.35
C ALA A 171 15.36 8.04 10.09
N GLU A 172 14.87 9.21 9.66
CA GLU A 172 13.72 9.86 10.29
C GLU A 172 12.43 9.07 10.02
N SER A 173 12.18 8.68 8.77
CA SER A 173 11.06 7.83 8.38
C SER A 173 11.09 6.48 9.11
N ALA A 174 12.28 5.88 9.23
CA ALA A 174 12.49 4.63 9.95
C ALA A 174 12.20 4.79 11.45
N ALA A 175 12.66 5.88 12.07
CA ALA A 175 12.36 6.18 13.47
C ALA A 175 10.86 6.33 13.71
N ARG A 176 10.12 6.98 12.81
CA ARG A 176 8.65 7.09 12.89
C ARG A 176 7.96 5.73 12.77
N LEU A 177 8.43 4.85 11.87
CA LEU A 177 7.95 3.47 11.77
C LEU A 177 8.22 2.69 13.07
N ALA A 178 9.43 2.79 13.62
CA ALA A 178 9.83 2.09 14.83
C ALA A 178 9.06 2.53 16.07
N LEU A 179 8.78 3.84 16.19
CA LEU A 179 8.10 4.42 17.35
C LEU A 179 6.59 4.16 17.35
N ARG A 180 5.99 4.00 16.16
CA ARG A 180 4.54 3.98 16.04
C ARG A 180 3.92 2.59 16.14
N SER A 181 4.70 1.50 15.90
CA SER A 181 4.11 0.17 15.91
C SER A 181 5.14 -0.95 15.83
N PRO A 182 4.88 -2.09 16.48
CA PRO A 182 5.55 -3.33 16.12
C PRO A 182 5.32 -3.66 14.65
N LEU A 183 6.42 -3.79 13.90
CA LEU A 183 6.41 -4.09 12.48
C LEU A 183 6.45 -5.61 12.25
N THR A 184 5.52 -6.12 11.47
CA THR A 184 5.54 -7.52 11.02
C THR A 184 5.71 -7.59 9.52
N ILE A 185 6.68 -8.39 9.07
CA ILE A 185 6.93 -8.69 7.66
C ILE A 185 6.44 -10.12 7.39
N ALA A 186 5.60 -10.30 6.39
CA ALA A 186 5.14 -11.62 5.96
C ALA A 186 5.59 -11.89 4.53
N LEU A 187 6.30 -13.00 4.30
CA LEU A 187 6.96 -13.31 3.04
C LEU A 187 6.76 -14.79 2.65
N GLY A 188 6.37 -15.03 1.41
CA GLY A 188 6.33 -16.34 0.81
C GLY A 188 7.73 -16.86 0.45
N THR A 189 7.98 -18.13 0.68
CA THR A 189 9.29 -18.75 0.37
C THR A 189 9.53 -18.97 -1.11
N THR A 190 8.46 -18.94 -1.92
CA THR A 190 8.48 -19.09 -3.37
C THR A 190 7.94 -17.83 -4.08
N ASP A 191 8.04 -16.66 -3.44
CA ASP A 191 7.59 -15.39 -4.01
C ASP A 191 8.59 -14.89 -5.06
N ASP A 192 8.21 -14.88 -6.33
CA ASP A 192 9.04 -14.45 -7.46
C ASP A 192 9.40 -12.95 -7.42
N PHE A 193 8.65 -12.15 -6.67
CA PHE A 193 8.90 -10.71 -6.50
C PHE A 193 9.78 -10.38 -5.30
N ALA A 194 10.11 -11.36 -4.47
CA ALA A 194 10.87 -11.18 -3.24
C ALA A 194 11.97 -12.24 -3.13
N SER A 195 13.07 -12.06 -3.89
CA SER A 195 14.19 -13.01 -3.81
C SER A 195 14.80 -13.06 -2.40
N PRO A 196 15.42 -14.17 -2.00
CA PRO A 196 16.09 -14.30 -0.70
C PRO A 196 17.09 -13.18 -0.43
N GLU A 197 17.82 -12.72 -1.47
CA GLU A 197 18.82 -11.65 -1.38
C GLU A 197 18.15 -10.30 -1.11
N LEU A 198 17.03 -10.02 -1.80
CA LEU A 198 16.25 -8.79 -1.60
C LEU A 198 15.67 -8.72 -0.18
N ILE A 199 15.16 -9.86 0.32
CA ILE A 199 14.65 -9.98 1.68
C ILE A 199 15.75 -9.76 2.70
N ALA A 200 16.91 -10.42 2.53
CA ALA A 200 18.05 -10.27 3.43
C ALA A 200 18.57 -8.82 3.47
N ALA A 201 18.62 -8.16 2.32
CA ALA A 201 18.99 -6.75 2.21
C ALA A 201 17.97 -5.84 2.94
N GLN A 202 16.66 -6.11 2.81
CA GLN A 202 15.62 -5.37 3.52
C GLN A 202 15.72 -5.55 5.05
N GLU A 203 15.88 -6.78 5.52
CA GLU A 203 16.05 -7.06 6.95
C GLU A 203 17.34 -6.43 7.51
N ALA A 204 18.45 -6.46 6.76
CA ALA A 204 19.69 -5.79 7.13
C ALA A 204 19.47 -4.28 7.25
N ARG A 205 18.82 -3.66 6.28
CA ARG A 205 18.50 -2.24 6.30
C ARG A 205 17.62 -1.84 7.49
N LEU A 206 16.59 -2.62 7.82
CA LEU A 206 15.74 -2.36 8.99
C LEU A 206 16.55 -2.42 10.28
N ARG A 207 17.48 -3.38 10.41
CA ARG A 207 18.41 -3.46 11.56
C ARG A 207 19.34 -2.26 11.65
N GLU A 208 19.94 -1.84 10.53
CA GLU A 208 20.79 -0.65 10.45
C GLU A 208 20.06 0.63 10.85
N LEU A 209 18.78 0.74 10.44
CA LEU A 209 17.90 1.87 10.77
C LEU A 209 17.29 1.76 12.18
N GLY A 210 17.58 0.70 12.94
CA GLY A 210 17.08 0.50 14.29
C GLY A 210 15.57 0.24 14.37
N VAL A 211 14.95 -0.29 13.30
CA VAL A 211 13.50 -0.60 13.25
C VAL A 211 13.26 -2.02 13.75
N PRO A 212 12.67 -2.20 14.95
CA PRO A 212 12.28 -3.53 15.44
C PRO A 212 11.24 -4.15 14.54
N HIS A 213 11.45 -5.42 14.17
CA HIS A 213 10.51 -6.14 13.33
C HIS A 213 10.50 -7.64 13.61
N THR A 214 9.38 -8.27 13.28
CA THR A 214 9.24 -9.74 13.26
C THR A 214 9.00 -10.18 11.82
N THR A 215 9.68 -11.24 11.37
CA THR A 215 9.47 -11.81 10.04
C THR A 215 8.74 -13.15 10.15
N ILE A 216 7.61 -13.27 9.45
CA ILE A 216 6.87 -14.52 9.25
C ILE A 216 7.18 -15.01 7.84
N ARG A 217 7.88 -16.13 7.72
CA ARG A 217 8.04 -16.86 6.46
C ARG A 217 6.98 -17.95 6.36
N PHE A 218 6.37 -18.06 5.19
CA PHE A 218 5.34 -19.06 4.92
C PHE A 218 5.60 -19.77 3.60
N ASP A 219 5.17 -21.01 3.50
CA ASP A 219 5.24 -21.77 2.25
C ASP A 219 4.15 -21.27 1.30
N GLY A 220 4.56 -20.61 0.21
CA GLY A 220 3.69 -19.98 -0.76
C GLY A 220 4.39 -18.88 -1.58
N GLY A 221 3.70 -18.42 -2.61
CA GLY A 221 4.17 -17.38 -3.54
C GLY A 221 3.69 -15.98 -3.18
N HIS A 222 3.47 -15.17 -4.24
CA HIS A 222 3.03 -13.78 -4.14
C HIS A 222 1.52 -13.66 -3.92
N GLU A 223 1.03 -14.13 -2.78
CA GLU A 223 -0.39 -14.15 -2.48
C GLU A 223 -0.67 -13.95 -0.98
N VAL A 224 -1.91 -13.54 -0.67
CA VAL A 224 -2.39 -13.44 0.71
C VAL A 224 -3.02 -14.77 1.10
N ILE A 225 -2.45 -15.44 2.09
CA ILE A 225 -2.85 -16.77 2.58
C ILE A 225 -3.65 -16.62 3.89
N PRO A 226 -4.86 -17.22 3.99
CA PRO A 226 -5.71 -17.13 5.19
C PRO A 226 -5.04 -17.57 6.49
N GLU A 227 -4.25 -18.63 6.45
CA GLU A 227 -3.53 -19.19 7.61
C GLU A 227 -2.48 -18.19 8.13
N VAL A 228 -1.81 -17.48 7.21
CA VAL A 228 -0.85 -16.42 7.57
C VAL A 228 -1.56 -15.22 8.19
N LEU A 229 -2.72 -14.83 7.66
CA LEU A 229 -3.53 -13.76 8.24
C LEU A 229 -3.97 -14.11 9.68
N LYS A 230 -4.40 -15.34 9.94
CA LYS A 230 -4.76 -15.82 11.29
C LYS A 230 -3.55 -15.75 12.23
N ARG A 231 -2.39 -16.23 11.78
CA ARG A 231 -1.14 -16.19 12.55
C ARG A 231 -0.72 -14.76 12.91
N LEU A 232 -0.94 -13.78 12.04
CA LEU A 232 -0.69 -12.36 12.34
C LEU A 232 -1.49 -11.88 13.56
N THR A 233 -2.76 -12.32 13.69
CA THR A 233 -3.60 -11.91 14.82
C THR A 233 -3.22 -12.60 16.14
N GLU A 234 -2.65 -13.82 16.10
CA GLU A 234 -2.21 -14.58 17.27
C GLU A 234 -0.91 -14.01 17.87
N VAL A 235 0.07 -13.67 17.03
CA VAL A 235 1.36 -13.07 17.46
C VAL A 235 1.16 -11.72 18.16
N ALA A 236 0.07 -11.02 17.89
CA ALA A 236 -0.23 -9.73 18.48
C ALA A 236 -0.86 -9.78 19.88
N THR A 237 -1.23 -10.95 20.36
CA THR A 237 -1.84 -11.19 21.68
C THR A 237 -0.83 -11.71 22.72
N SER A 238 0.39 -11.98 22.30
CA SER A 238 1.52 -12.41 23.13
C SER A 238 2.43 -11.24 23.48
#